data_6d0760d539a37ac561d7172f7749380e
#
_entry.id   6d0760d539a37ac561d7172f7749380e
#
_cell.length_a   1.000
_cell.length_b   1.000
_cell.length_c   1.000
_cell.angle_alpha   90.00
_cell.angle_beta   90.00
_cell.angle_gamma   90.00
#
_symmetry.space_group_name_H-M   'P 1'
#
loop_
_entity.id
_entity.type
_entity.pdbx_description
1 polymer ?
#
loop_
_entity_poly.entity_id
_entity_poly.type
_entity_poly.pdbx_seq_one_letter_code
_entity_poly.pdbx_strand_id
1 'polypeptide(L)'
;MTTPGYSGRPQAAKLGLKPGHRVHLQNRPDGWALADPPAGLAGPGPDGTADVILAFFSRAEEIGGQIGELARRIYPAGALWVAWPRRAAGHRSDITDTVIREYALPIGLVDVKVAAIDHDWSGLRLVWRTEHR
;
A
#
# COMPACT_ATOMS: atom_id res chain seq x y z
N MET A 1 16.59 16.77 -0.78
CA MET A 1 15.67 17.92 -0.81
C MET A 1 14.24 17.43 -0.87
N THR A 2 13.36 18.01 -0.06
CA THR A 2 11.96 17.60 -0.04
C THR A 2 11.13 18.39 -1.04
N THR A 3 10.18 17.72 -1.69
CA THR A 3 9.19 18.37 -2.54
C THR A 3 8.04 18.88 -1.66
N PRO A 4 7.40 20.02 -1.97
CA PRO A 4 6.23 20.47 -1.22
C PRO A 4 5.16 19.38 -1.13
N GLY A 5 4.64 19.14 0.07
CA GLY A 5 3.69 18.07 0.33
C GLY A 5 4.30 16.68 0.46
N TYR A 6 5.62 16.58 0.41
CA TYR A 6 6.37 15.34 0.50
C TYR A 6 7.20 15.35 1.79
N SER A 7 7.11 14.31 2.60
CA SER A 7 7.66 14.34 3.95
C SER A 7 9.19 14.27 4.04
N GLY A 8 9.86 13.85 2.99
CA GLY A 8 11.30 13.67 3.00
C GLY A 8 11.81 12.44 3.75
N ARG A 9 10.94 11.69 4.43
CA ARG A 9 11.35 10.42 5.05
C ARG A 9 11.67 9.40 3.95
N PRO A 10 12.65 8.51 4.19
CA PRO A 10 12.92 7.43 3.24
C PRO A 10 11.66 6.62 2.96
N GLN A 11 11.45 6.26 1.70
CA GLN A 11 10.26 5.51 1.27
C GLN A 11 10.10 4.21 2.05
N ALA A 12 11.16 3.46 2.24
CA ALA A 12 11.12 2.20 2.98
C ALA A 12 10.60 2.40 4.41
N ALA A 13 11.02 3.48 5.07
CA ALA A 13 10.56 3.79 6.43
C ALA A 13 9.08 4.15 6.44
N LYS A 14 8.60 4.90 5.45
CA LYS A 14 7.16 5.21 5.33
C LYS A 14 6.33 3.97 5.15
N LEU A 15 6.79 3.05 4.33
CA LEU A 15 6.07 1.81 4.02
C LEU A 15 6.20 0.75 5.12
N GLY A 16 7.09 0.95 6.09
CA GLY A 16 7.34 -0.02 7.14
C GLY A 16 8.12 -1.24 6.67
N LEU A 17 8.91 -1.08 5.60
CA LEU A 17 9.75 -2.15 5.08
C LEU A 17 10.97 -2.34 5.96
N LYS A 18 11.27 -3.60 6.27
CA LYS A 18 12.43 -3.99 7.07
C LYS A 18 13.25 -5.02 6.32
N PRO A 19 14.55 -5.15 6.63
CA PRO A 19 15.38 -6.19 6.02
C PRO A 19 14.73 -7.57 6.17
N GLY A 20 14.77 -8.35 5.09
CA GLY A 20 14.24 -9.71 5.09
C GLY A 20 12.73 -9.84 4.91
N HIS A 21 12.00 -8.73 4.82
CA HIS A 21 10.55 -8.78 4.61
C HIS A 21 10.18 -9.42 3.26
N ARG A 22 9.04 -10.08 3.22
CA ARG A 22 8.41 -10.50 1.97
C ARG A 22 7.50 -9.37 1.49
N VAL A 23 7.68 -8.97 0.23
CA VAL A 23 7.01 -7.82 -0.36
C VAL A 23 6.39 -8.21 -1.69
N HIS A 24 5.16 -7.75 -1.94
CA HIS A 24 4.49 -7.89 -3.22
C HIS A 24 4.06 -6.51 -3.73
N LEU A 25 4.33 -6.25 -5.01
CA LEU A 25 3.88 -5.03 -5.68
C LEU A 25 2.76 -5.42 -6.66
N GLN A 26 1.53 -5.06 -6.31
CA GLN A 26 0.36 -5.39 -7.12
C GLN A 26 0.05 -4.24 -8.08
N ASN A 27 -0.21 -4.56 -9.34
CA ASN A 27 -0.52 -3.54 -10.38
C ASN A 27 0.59 -2.49 -10.53
N ARG A 28 1.82 -2.91 -10.38
CA ARG A 28 2.97 -1.99 -10.41
C ARG A 28 3.03 -1.22 -11.74
N PRO A 29 3.08 0.13 -11.68
CA PRO A 29 3.28 0.92 -12.91
C PRO A 29 4.60 0.58 -13.60
N ASP A 30 4.61 0.67 -14.92
CA ASP A 30 5.82 0.41 -15.70
C ASP A 30 6.97 1.28 -15.21
N GLY A 31 8.12 0.66 -14.98
CA GLY A 31 9.32 1.37 -14.54
C GLY A 31 9.32 1.78 -13.07
N TRP A 32 8.24 1.55 -12.33
CA TRP A 32 8.21 1.89 -10.91
C TRP A 32 9.03 0.90 -10.10
N ALA A 33 9.81 1.42 -9.16
CA ALA A 33 10.62 0.59 -8.26
C ALA A 33 10.71 1.24 -6.90
N LEU A 34 10.94 0.41 -5.87
CA LEU A 34 11.19 0.90 -4.51
C LEU A 34 12.48 1.72 -4.50
N ALA A 35 12.43 2.86 -3.80
CA ALA A 35 13.62 3.68 -3.58
C ALA A 35 14.40 3.12 -2.37
N ASP A 36 15.68 2.87 -2.58
CA ASP A 36 16.60 2.41 -1.52
C ASP A 36 15.99 1.29 -0.65
N PRO A 37 15.62 0.14 -1.26
CA PRO A 37 15.01 -0.93 -0.50
C PRO A 37 15.96 -1.51 0.55
N PRO A 38 15.46 -1.95 1.72
CA PRO A 38 16.28 -2.64 2.69
C PRO A 38 16.87 -3.93 2.12
N ALA A 39 17.95 -4.39 2.73
CA ALA A 39 18.61 -5.62 2.31
C ALA A 39 17.71 -6.84 2.50
N GLY A 40 17.85 -7.82 1.61
CA GLY A 40 17.24 -9.14 1.78
C GLY A 40 15.74 -9.21 1.57
N LEU A 41 15.13 -8.22 0.90
CA LEU A 41 13.72 -8.32 0.56
C LEU A 41 13.48 -9.52 -0.35
N ALA A 42 12.42 -10.26 -0.07
CA ALA A 42 12.01 -11.43 -0.84
C ALA A 42 10.62 -11.19 -1.44
N GLY A 43 10.28 -11.95 -2.46
CA GLY A 43 8.92 -11.98 -2.99
C GLY A 43 7.96 -12.72 -2.06
N PRO A 44 6.66 -12.79 -2.42
CA PRO A 44 5.65 -13.49 -1.63
C PRO A 44 6.03 -14.94 -1.39
N GLY A 45 5.48 -15.51 -0.31
CA GLY A 45 5.64 -16.93 -0.01
C GLY A 45 4.88 -17.81 -0.99
N PRO A 46 5.01 -19.15 -0.85
CA PRO A 46 4.35 -20.10 -1.76
C PRO A 46 2.83 -19.97 -1.84
N ASP A 47 2.22 -19.49 -0.76
CA ASP A 47 0.77 -19.25 -0.66
C ASP A 47 0.38 -17.81 -1.04
N GLY A 48 1.34 -17.01 -1.51
CA GLY A 48 1.11 -15.62 -1.86
C GLY A 48 1.17 -14.65 -0.71
N THR A 49 1.45 -15.09 0.53
CA THR A 49 1.50 -14.20 1.69
C THR A 49 2.72 -13.30 1.66
N ALA A 50 2.56 -12.11 2.21
CA ALA A 50 3.62 -11.11 2.26
C ALA A 50 3.50 -10.32 3.56
N ASP A 51 4.62 -9.74 3.99
CA ASP A 51 4.65 -8.83 5.14
C ASP A 51 4.09 -7.46 4.76
N VAL A 52 4.36 -7.02 3.54
CA VAL A 52 3.87 -5.76 3.00
C VAL A 52 3.45 -5.97 1.54
N ILE A 53 2.24 -5.56 1.23
CA ILE A 53 1.77 -5.46 -0.16
C ILE A 53 1.55 -3.99 -0.47
N LEU A 54 2.13 -3.53 -1.57
CA LEU A 54 1.87 -2.20 -2.13
C LEU A 54 1.08 -2.40 -3.42
N ALA A 55 -0.18 -1.99 -3.41
CA ALA A 55 -1.09 -2.18 -4.54
C ALA A 55 -1.47 -0.84 -5.14
N PHE A 56 -1.27 -0.69 -6.45
CA PHE A 56 -1.52 0.55 -7.17
C PHE A 56 -2.86 0.47 -7.89
N PHE A 57 -3.67 1.51 -7.75
CA PHE A 57 -4.98 1.59 -8.40
C PHE A 57 -5.18 2.97 -9.02
N SER A 58 -5.79 2.99 -10.19
CA SER A 58 -6.14 4.25 -10.86
C SER A 58 -7.62 4.58 -10.74
N ARG A 59 -8.47 3.56 -10.52
CA ARG A 59 -9.93 3.74 -10.38
C ARG A 59 -10.45 2.98 -9.17
N ALA A 60 -11.43 3.58 -8.49
CA ALA A 60 -11.99 3.02 -7.28
C ALA A 60 -12.59 1.62 -7.47
N GLU A 61 -13.25 1.36 -8.60
CA GLU A 61 -13.87 0.06 -8.84
C GLU A 61 -12.87 -1.09 -8.84
N GLU A 62 -11.62 -0.82 -9.23
CA GLU A 62 -10.57 -1.84 -9.24
C GLU A 62 -10.27 -2.35 -7.83
N ILE A 63 -10.40 -1.48 -6.84
CA ILE A 63 -10.14 -1.84 -5.44
C ILE A 63 -11.12 -2.92 -4.99
N GLY A 64 -12.41 -2.72 -5.28
CA GLY A 64 -13.44 -3.68 -4.89
C GLY A 64 -13.21 -5.09 -5.43
N GLY A 65 -12.62 -5.21 -6.61
CA GLY A 65 -12.33 -6.50 -7.22
C GLY A 65 -11.10 -7.20 -6.67
N GLN A 66 -10.23 -6.50 -5.97
CA GLN A 66 -8.94 -7.06 -5.56
C GLN A 66 -8.69 -7.06 -4.05
N ILE A 67 -9.36 -6.20 -3.28
CA ILE A 67 -8.99 -5.97 -1.89
C ILE A 67 -9.19 -7.22 -1.01
N GLY A 68 -10.19 -8.02 -1.28
CA GLY A 68 -10.45 -9.23 -0.49
C GLY A 68 -9.30 -10.23 -0.55
N GLU A 69 -8.77 -10.49 -1.73
CA GLU A 69 -7.65 -11.39 -1.88
C GLU A 69 -6.37 -10.79 -1.31
N LEU A 70 -6.12 -9.51 -1.53
CA LEU A 70 -4.95 -8.84 -0.99
C LEU A 70 -4.96 -8.87 0.54
N ALA A 71 -6.14 -8.66 1.14
CA ALA A 71 -6.32 -8.74 2.59
C ALA A 71 -5.94 -10.11 3.14
N ARG A 72 -6.35 -11.17 2.45
CA ARG A 72 -6.03 -12.54 2.85
C ARG A 72 -4.52 -12.77 2.86
N ARG A 73 -3.82 -12.17 1.90
CA ARG A 73 -2.37 -12.38 1.72
C ARG A 73 -1.50 -11.64 2.74
N ILE A 74 -2.06 -10.69 3.49
CA ILE A 74 -1.34 -10.02 4.58
C ILE A 74 -1.77 -10.52 5.96
N TYR A 75 -2.71 -11.44 6.02
CA TYR A 75 -3.19 -11.98 7.31
C TYR A 75 -2.07 -12.79 7.99
N PRO A 76 -1.87 -12.69 9.32
CA PRO A 76 -2.59 -11.84 10.27
C PRO A 76 -1.89 -10.51 10.60
N ALA A 77 -0.61 -10.38 10.35
CA ALA A 77 0.20 -9.29 10.90
C ALA A 77 0.83 -8.37 9.84
N GLY A 78 0.56 -8.63 8.57
CA GLY A 78 1.10 -7.82 7.48
C GLY A 78 0.34 -6.53 7.26
N ALA A 79 0.80 -5.73 6.31
CA ALA A 79 0.19 -4.46 5.94
C ALA A 79 -0.09 -4.41 4.44
N LEU A 80 -1.23 -3.84 4.09
CA LEU A 80 -1.61 -3.55 2.71
C LEU A 80 -1.61 -2.04 2.52
N TRP A 81 -0.75 -1.55 1.64
CA TRP A 81 -0.78 -0.18 1.19
C TRP A 81 -1.61 -0.11 -0.09
N VAL A 82 -2.69 0.64 -0.05
CA VAL A 82 -3.47 0.96 -1.25
C VAL A 82 -3.00 2.31 -1.74
N ALA A 83 -2.40 2.34 -2.93
CA ALA A 83 -1.84 3.55 -3.52
C ALA A 83 -2.72 4.05 -4.66
N TRP A 84 -2.87 5.37 -4.75
CA TRP A 84 -3.62 6.02 -5.82
C TRP A 84 -2.88 7.27 -6.31
N PRO A 85 -3.21 7.75 -7.53
CA PRO A 85 -2.54 8.92 -8.09
C PRO A 85 -2.71 10.14 -7.20
N ARG A 86 -1.60 10.81 -6.91
CA ARG A 86 -1.56 11.90 -5.95
C ARG A 86 -2.11 13.19 -6.54
N ARG A 87 -3.14 13.74 -5.91
CA ARG A 87 -3.80 14.94 -6.40
C ARG A 87 -2.88 16.16 -6.38
N ALA A 88 -2.02 16.29 -5.36
CA ALA A 88 -1.07 17.37 -5.24
C ALA A 88 -0.03 17.41 -6.37
N ALA A 89 0.17 16.28 -7.08
CA ALA A 89 1.05 16.22 -8.25
C ALA A 89 0.30 16.49 -9.56
N GLY A 90 -0.98 16.89 -9.49
CA GLY A 90 -1.78 17.21 -10.67
C GLY A 90 -2.55 16.04 -11.25
N HIS A 91 -2.51 14.89 -10.63
CA HIS A 91 -3.25 13.71 -11.11
C HIS A 91 -4.71 13.79 -10.74
N ARG A 92 -5.54 13.10 -11.52
CA ARG A 92 -6.98 12.95 -11.24
C ARG A 92 -7.27 11.50 -10.94
N SER A 93 -8.14 11.28 -9.96
CA SER A 93 -8.61 9.95 -9.62
C SER A 93 -9.90 10.06 -8.81
N ASP A 94 -10.75 9.04 -8.92
CA ASP A 94 -11.94 8.93 -8.07
C ASP A 94 -11.62 8.25 -6.73
N ILE A 95 -10.36 7.95 -6.48
CA ILE A 95 -9.93 7.30 -5.24
C ILE A 95 -9.56 8.35 -4.19
N THR A 96 -10.10 8.18 -2.99
CA THR A 96 -9.75 8.95 -1.79
C THR A 96 -9.57 7.96 -0.65
N ASP A 97 -9.02 8.42 0.46
CA ASP A 97 -8.92 7.59 1.66
C ASP A 97 -10.30 7.12 2.14
N THR A 98 -11.32 7.98 2.04
CA THR A 98 -12.70 7.62 2.39
C THR A 98 -13.21 6.46 1.53
N VAL A 99 -12.99 6.52 0.22
CA VAL A 99 -13.38 5.45 -0.70
C VAL A 99 -12.69 4.13 -0.33
N ILE A 100 -11.42 4.18 -0.02
CA ILE A 100 -10.68 2.97 0.38
C ILE A 100 -11.26 2.38 1.65
N ARG A 101 -11.58 3.22 2.65
CA ARG A 101 -12.20 2.75 3.90
C ARG A 101 -13.53 2.05 3.65
N GLU A 102 -14.32 2.54 2.71
CA GLU A 102 -15.60 1.93 2.36
C GLU A 102 -15.45 0.49 1.86
N TYR A 103 -14.35 0.18 1.19
CA TYR A 103 -14.03 -1.20 0.78
C TYR A 103 -13.37 -2.02 1.89
N ALA A 104 -12.54 -1.38 2.71
CA ALA A 104 -11.68 -2.08 3.67
C ALA A 104 -12.39 -2.45 4.97
N LEU A 105 -13.16 -1.52 5.55
CA LEU A 105 -13.77 -1.74 6.86
C LEU A 105 -14.73 -2.92 6.89
N PRO A 106 -15.60 -3.13 5.89
CA PRO A 106 -16.52 -4.26 5.92
C PRO A 106 -15.85 -5.63 5.94
N ILE A 107 -14.64 -5.76 5.42
CA ILE A 107 -13.94 -7.05 5.37
C ILE A 107 -12.99 -7.28 6.53
N GLY A 108 -12.92 -6.35 7.48
CA GLY A 108 -12.14 -6.53 8.70
C GLY A 108 -10.81 -5.81 8.76
N LEU A 109 -10.49 -5.00 7.75
CA LEU A 109 -9.30 -4.17 7.77
C LEU A 109 -9.59 -2.83 8.43
N VAL A 110 -8.54 -2.19 8.91
CA VAL A 110 -8.61 -0.83 9.46
C VAL A 110 -7.41 -0.04 8.94
N ASP A 111 -7.64 1.25 8.66
CA ASP A 111 -6.58 2.15 8.21
C ASP A 111 -5.80 2.68 9.41
N VAL A 112 -4.49 2.77 9.24
CA VAL A 112 -3.60 3.20 10.34
C VAL A 112 -2.73 4.40 9.96
N LYS A 113 -2.61 4.72 8.66
CA LYS A 113 -1.71 5.79 8.25
C LYS A 113 -1.95 6.18 6.80
N VAL A 114 -1.89 7.49 6.51
CA VAL A 114 -1.83 8.02 5.15
C VAL A 114 -0.42 8.58 4.92
N ALA A 115 0.14 8.36 3.74
CA ALA A 115 1.44 8.91 3.39
C ALA A 115 1.55 9.12 1.88
N ALA A 116 2.41 10.05 1.47
CA ALA A 116 2.85 10.11 0.08
C ALA A 116 3.87 8.99 -0.12
N ILE A 117 3.57 8.07 -1.05
CA ILE A 117 4.49 6.98 -1.39
C ILE A 117 5.70 7.56 -2.12
N ASP A 118 5.42 8.43 -3.09
CA ASP A 118 6.41 9.19 -3.82
C ASP A 118 5.76 10.47 -4.35
N HIS A 119 6.40 11.13 -5.33
CA HIS A 119 5.85 12.36 -5.91
C HIS A 119 4.46 12.15 -6.53
N ASP A 120 4.23 11.00 -7.16
CA ASP A 120 3.03 10.76 -7.95
C ASP A 120 1.95 9.92 -7.25
N TRP A 121 2.27 9.25 -6.17
CA TRP A 121 1.38 8.28 -5.52
C TRP A 121 1.18 8.58 -4.04
N SER A 122 -0.09 8.61 -3.63
CA SER A 122 -0.48 8.62 -2.23
C SER A 122 -0.78 7.18 -1.80
N GLY A 123 -0.75 6.90 -0.50
CA GLY A 123 -1.07 5.59 0.00
C GLY A 123 -1.79 5.60 1.34
N LEU A 124 -2.65 4.62 1.55
CA LEU A 124 -3.33 4.37 2.82
C LEU A 124 -2.92 2.98 3.31
N ARG A 125 -2.35 2.92 4.51
CA ARG A 125 -1.91 1.66 5.12
C ARG A 125 -3.06 1.00 5.84
N LEU A 126 -3.35 -0.25 5.47
CA LEU A 126 -4.41 -1.07 6.05
C LEU A 126 -3.79 -2.28 6.76
N VAL A 127 -4.37 -2.63 7.90
CA VAL A 127 -3.99 -3.84 8.64
C VAL A 127 -5.26 -4.54 9.12
N TRP A 128 -5.17 -5.82 9.46
CA TRP A 128 -6.28 -6.53 10.06
C TRP A 128 -6.56 -5.98 11.44
N ARG A 129 -7.84 -5.82 11.76
CA ARG A 129 -8.25 -5.47 13.12
C ARG A 129 -7.76 -6.53 14.08
N THR A 130 -7.43 -6.12 15.30
CA THR A 130 -6.88 -7.02 16.31
C THR A 130 -7.81 -8.20 16.58
N GLU A 131 -9.13 -7.98 16.64
CA GLU A 131 -10.10 -9.03 16.88
C GLU A 131 -10.26 -10.05 15.75
N HIS A 132 -9.67 -9.78 14.59
CA HIS A 132 -9.70 -10.71 13.45
C HIS A 132 -8.39 -11.47 13.24
N ARG A 133 -7.39 -11.18 14.07
CA ARG A 133 -6.08 -11.83 13.93
C ARG A 133 -6.00 -13.18 14.60
#